data_4865d527f43acfec9a407eae259d7c77
#
_entry.id   4865d527f43acfec9a407eae259d7c77
#
_cell.length_a   1.000
_cell.length_b   1.000
_cell.length_c   1.000
_cell.angle_alpha   90.00
_cell.angle_beta   90.00
_cell.angle_gamma   90.00
#
_symmetry.space_group_name_H-M   'P 1'
#
loop_
_entity.id
_entity.type
_entity.pdbx_description
1 polymer ?
#
loop_
_entity_poly.entity_id
_entity_poly.type
_entity_poly.pdbx_seq_one_letter_code
_entity_poly.pdbx_strand_id
1 'polypeptide(L)'
;MTSSDSKQAERSYLRRAGTDEWERTKPFVRPGAAFDPEGLRLIADFAAALQCLAVRPADLVLDVGAGSCWVSEWMDRLGLRTVSVDISEDLLRIGRHRLGTGARVIAGDLEALPLAPASVDKAICLNAFHHLPHPEPALAELHRVLRPAGTVVFSEPGVGHAEQPHSVKAVSEYGVLERDVRVGELLRQCLGAGFTDARVKPLVYTVPWFDLDLETWRAWDARAGVKRPRRALQKMWYALLELFGAGKRDTLVEETLGMDLVRLLKHAMADHPVVVARR
;
A
#
# COMPACT_ATOMS: atom_id res chain seq x y z
N MET A 1 -14.27 -22.00 -0.09
CA MET A 1 -14.53 -21.11 -1.26
C MET A 1 -13.44 -21.37 -2.27
N THR A 2 -13.76 -21.64 -3.53
CA THR A 2 -12.76 -21.82 -4.59
C THR A 2 -12.26 -20.46 -5.06
N SER A 3 -11.08 -20.41 -5.74
CA SER A 3 -10.57 -19.15 -6.35
C SER A 3 -11.60 -18.58 -7.36
N SER A 4 -12.31 -19.44 -8.07
CA SER A 4 -13.37 -19.00 -9.00
C SER A 4 -14.54 -18.31 -8.28
N ASP A 5 -14.94 -18.84 -7.12
CA ASP A 5 -16.06 -18.27 -6.34
C ASP A 5 -15.69 -16.88 -5.81
N SER A 6 -14.45 -16.72 -5.29
CA SER A 6 -13.93 -15.43 -4.82
C SER A 6 -13.90 -14.40 -5.94
N LYS A 7 -13.35 -14.75 -7.10
CA LYS A 7 -13.30 -13.85 -8.27
C LYS A 7 -14.70 -13.44 -8.76
N GLN A 8 -15.67 -14.36 -8.70
CA GLN A 8 -17.05 -14.06 -9.05
C GLN A 8 -17.72 -13.13 -8.02
N ALA A 9 -17.39 -13.29 -6.74
CA ALA A 9 -17.86 -12.40 -5.69
C ALA A 9 -17.34 -10.97 -5.91
N GLU A 10 -16.04 -10.79 -6.19
CA GLU A 10 -15.44 -9.50 -6.51
C GLU A 10 -16.11 -8.83 -7.71
N ARG A 11 -16.34 -9.56 -8.81
CA ARG A 11 -17.01 -9.02 -10.00
C ARG A 11 -18.42 -8.51 -9.73
N SER A 12 -19.11 -9.06 -8.75
CA SER A 12 -20.52 -8.73 -8.44
C SER A 12 -20.69 -7.86 -7.18
N TYR A 13 -19.60 -7.59 -6.46
CA TYR A 13 -19.63 -6.92 -5.17
C TYR A 13 -20.37 -5.58 -5.20
N LEU A 14 -20.02 -4.70 -6.12
CA LEU A 14 -20.62 -3.36 -6.23
C LEU A 14 -22.15 -3.42 -6.29
N ARG A 15 -22.69 -4.30 -7.15
CA ARG A 15 -24.14 -4.45 -7.32
C ARG A 15 -24.83 -5.02 -6.09
N ARG A 16 -24.15 -5.91 -5.36
CA ARG A 16 -24.70 -6.59 -4.17
C ARG A 16 -24.60 -5.74 -2.93
N ALA A 17 -23.50 -5.03 -2.75
CA ALA A 17 -23.25 -4.18 -1.58
C ALA A 17 -23.93 -2.81 -1.65
N GLY A 18 -24.30 -2.33 -2.87
CA GLY A 18 -24.96 -1.04 -3.05
C GLY A 18 -24.08 0.15 -2.69
N THR A 19 -22.76 0.04 -2.89
CA THR A 19 -21.77 1.06 -2.54
C THR A 19 -21.45 2.05 -3.65
N ASP A 20 -22.31 2.13 -4.68
CA ASP A 20 -22.09 2.96 -5.88
C ASP A 20 -21.75 4.42 -5.55
N GLU A 21 -22.44 5.01 -4.58
CA GLU A 21 -22.22 6.42 -4.21
C GLU A 21 -20.81 6.63 -3.64
N TRP A 22 -20.38 5.76 -2.73
CA TRP A 22 -19.03 5.79 -2.18
C TRP A 22 -17.97 5.63 -3.28
N GLU A 23 -18.14 4.66 -4.16
CA GLU A 23 -17.20 4.41 -5.24
C GLU A 23 -17.11 5.58 -6.25
N ARG A 24 -18.19 6.34 -6.42
CA ARG A 24 -18.19 7.55 -7.27
C ARG A 24 -17.49 8.74 -6.63
N THR A 25 -17.53 8.86 -5.32
CA THR A 25 -16.99 10.01 -4.59
C THR A 25 -15.63 9.75 -3.95
N LYS A 26 -15.26 8.49 -3.76
CA LYS A 26 -13.99 8.04 -3.14
C LYS A 26 -12.79 8.85 -3.63
N PRO A 27 -11.87 9.32 -2.78
CA PRO A 27 -11.81 9.09 -1.33
C PRO A 27 -12.62 10.08 -0.49
N PHE A 28 -13.47 10.90 -1.08
CA PHE A 28 -14.30 11.89 -0.39
C PHE A 28 -15.74 11.37 -0.21
N VAL A 29 -16.40 11.87 0.79
CA VAL A 29 -17.85 11.71 0.93
C VAL A 29 -18.60 12.71 0.02
N ARG A 30 -19.87 12.43 -0.27
CA ARG A 30 -20.72 13.38 -0.98
C ARG A 30 -20.86 14.71 -0.21
N PRO A 31 -21.06 15.83 -0.88
CA PRO A 31 -21.35 17.10 -0.23
C PRO A 31 -22.54 16.98 0.74
N GLY A 32 -22.35 17.45 1.98
CA GLY A 32 -23.37 17.38 3.03
C GLY A 32 -23.44 16.06 3.81
N ALA A 33 -22.68 15.05 3.46
CA ALA A 33 -22.55 13.86 4.28
C ALA A 33 -21.68 14.13 5.53
N ALA A 34 -21.82 13.26 6.55
CA ALA A 34 -20.97 13.31 7.72
C ALA A 34 -19.51 13.02 7.36
N PHE A 35 -18.59 13.56 8.15
CA PHE A 35 -17.17 13.26 8.03
C PHE A 35 -16.91 11.75 8.15
N ASP A 36 -16.14 11.21 7.21
CA ASP A 36 -15.71 9.81 7.21
C ASP A 36 -14.16 9.75 7.31
N PRO A 37 -13.63 9.20 8.42
CA PRO A 37 -12.18 9.07 8.59
C PRO A 37 -11.53 8.13 7.57
N GLU A 38 -12.30 7.23 6.95
CA GLU A 38 -11.81 6.32 5.92
C GLU A 38 -11.26 7.07 4.71
N GLY A 39 -11.95 8.13 4.26
CA GLY A 39 -11.45 8.98 3.18
C GLY A 39 -10.10 9.60 3.51
N LEU A 40 -9.90 10.08 4.73
CA LEU A 40 -8.62 10.64 5.17
C LEU A 40 -7.52 9.57 5.18
N ARG A 41 -7.82 8.36 5.65
CA ARG A 41 -6.90 7.22 5.63
C ARG A 41 -6.46 6.90 4.19
N LEU A 42 -7.40 6.79 3.25
CA LEU A 42 -7.11 6.52 1.84
C LEU A 42 -6.21 7.59 1.21
N ILE A 43 -6.41 8.86 1.53
CA ILE A 43 -5.57 9.97 1.06
C ILE A 43 -4.13 9.82 1.58
N ALA A 44 -3.99 9.51 2.88
CA ALA A 44 -2.69 9.32 3.50
C ALA A 44 -1.95 8.10 2.92
N ASP A 45 -2.64 6.98 2.75
CA ASP A 45 -2.11 5.76 2.14
C ASP A 45 -1.63 6.00 0.71
N PHE A 46 -2.43 6.69 -0.10
CA PHE A 46 -2.06 7.07 -1.46
C PHE A 46 -0.79 7.92 -1.49
N ALA A 47 -0.76 9.00 -0.70
CA ALA A 47 0.40 9.90 -0.67
C ALA A 47 1.68 9.18 -0.26
N ALA A 48 1.59 8.32 0.76
CA ALA A 48 2.70 7.55 1.26
C ALA A 48 3.18 6.48 0.26
N ALA A 49 2.25 5.75 -0.35
CA ALA A 49 2.56 4.76 -1.38
C ALA A 49 3.24 5.40 -2.59
N LEU A 50 2.73 6.55 -3.05
CA LEU A 50 3.30 7.27 -4.19
C LEU A 50 4.72 7.79 -3.91
N GLN A 51 4.99 8.27 -2.69
CA GLN A 51 6.35 8.64 -2.25
C GLN A 51 7.28 7.42 -2.25
N CYS A 52 6.82 6.28 -1.74
CA CYS A 52 7.60 5.04 -1.72
C CYS A 52 7.89 4.51 -3.13
N LEU A 53 6.97 4.72 -4.06
CA LEU A 53 7.12 4.30 -5.45
C LEU A 53 8.17 5.10 -6.22
N ALA A 54 8.49 6.31 -5.77
CA ALA A 54 9.49 7.20 -6.36
C ALA A 54 9.30 7.38 -7.88
N VAL A 55 8.07 7.74 -8.27
CA VAL A 55 7.69 7.94 -9.68
C VAL A 55 8.44 9.09 -10.34
N ARG A 56 8.65 8.99 -11.65
CA ARG A 56 9.22 10.03 -12.51
C ARG A 56 8.17 10.48 -13.54
N PRO A 57 8.25 11.69 -14.08
CA PRO A 57 7.25 12.20 -15.01
C PRO A 57 6.99 11.35 -16.26
N ALA A 58 7.99 10.58 -16.71
CA ALA A 58 7.88 9.72 -17.89
C ALA A 58 7.38 8.31 -17.58
N ASP A 59 7.32 7.90 -16.31
CA ASP A 59 6.95 6.55 -15.91
C ASP A 59 5.50 6.25 -16.30
N LEU A 60 5.26 5.04 -16.77
CA LEU A 60 3.92 4.46 -16.90
C LEU A 60 3.61 3.66 -15.64
N VAL A 61 2.61 4.08 -14.89
CA VAL A 61 2.20 3.49 -13.63
C VAL A 61 0.98 2.60 -13.82
N LEU A 62 1.09 1.34 -13.41
CA LEU A 62 -0.02 0.40 -13.36
C LEU A 62 -0.73 0.52 -12.01
N ASP A 63 -2.01 0.86 -12.03
CA ASP A 63 -2.93 0.81 -10.89
C ASP A 63 -3.60 -0.56 -10.88
N VAL A 64 -3.25 -1.39 -9.89
CA VAL A 64 -3.59 -2.80 -9.80
C VAL A 64 -4.71 -2.99 -8.78
N GLY A 65 -5.83 -3.61 -9.18
CA GLY A 65 -7.04 -3.61 -8.37
C GLY A 65 -7.59 -2.19 -8.25
N ALA A 66 -7.67 -1.50 -9.38
CA ALA A 66 -7.96 -0.07 -9.46
C ALA A 66 -9.37 0.31 -8.97
N GLY A 67 -10.28 -0.68 -8.86
CA GLY A 67 -11.65 -0.44 -8.45
C GLY A 67 -12.32 0.63 -9.30
N SER A 68 -12.82 1.68 -8.65
CA SER A 68 -13.40 2.86 -9.30
C SER A 68 -12.36 3.85 -9.85
N CYS A 69 -11.09 3.47 -9.92
CA CYS A 69 -9.97 4.26 -10.47
C CYS A 69 -9.72 5.61 -9.77
N TRP A 70 -10.05 5.76 -8.49
CA TRP A 70 -9.81 7.01 -7.78
C TRP A 70 -8.30 7.31 -7.62
N VAL A 71 -7.48 6.26 -7.45
CA VAL A 71 -6.01 6.35 -7.40
C VAL A 71 -5.47 6.83 -8.75
N SER A 72 -5.91 6.21 -9.83
CA SER A 72 -5.54 6.61 -11.19
C SER A 72 -5.97 8.03 -11.53
N GLU A 73 -7.19 8.46 -11.11
CA GLU A 73 -7.65 9.85 -11.28
C GLU A 73 -6.70 10.85 -10.60
N TRP A 74 -6.24 10.54 -9.40
CA TRP A 74 -5.33 11.42 -8.68
C TRP A 74 -3.92 11.42 -9.27
N MET A 75 -3.44 10.26 -9.71
CA MET A 75 -2.16 10.17 -10.43
C MET A 75 -2.22 10.97 -11.75
N ASP A 76 -3.33 10.90 -12.49
CA ASP A 76 -3.53 11.65 -13.73
C ASP A 76 -3.52 13.17 -13.47
N ARG A 77 -4.21 13.63 -12.41
CA ARG A 77 -4.19 15.04 -11.96
C ARG A 77 -2.82 15.53 -11.50
N LEU A 78 -1.93 14.61 -11.08
CA LEU A 78 -0.52 14.89 -10.80
C LEU A 78 0.36 14.85 -12.05
N GLY A 79 -0.21 14.60 -13.24
CA GLY A 79 0.51 14.56 -14.51
C GLY A 79 1.22 13.22 -14.77
N LEU A 80 0.86 12.15 -14.06
CA LEU A 80 1.41 10.82 -14.28
C LEU A 80 0.64 10.08 -15.37
N ARG A 81 1.31 9.16 -16.05
CA ARG A 81 0.69 8.29 -17.06
C ARG A 81 0.25 7.00 -16.39
N THR A 82 -1.03 6.66 -16.50
CA THR A 82 -1.59 5.50 -15.80
C THR A 82 -2.20 4.46 -16.75
N VAL A 83 -2.23 3.21 -16.25
CA VAL A 83 -3.05 2.12 -16.77
C VAL A 83 -3.75 1.51 -15.57
N SER A 84 -5.08 1.43 -15.57
CA SER A 84 -5.89 0.86 -14.50
C SER A 84 -6.35 -0.54 -14.88
N VAL A 85 -6.16 -1.52 -13.99
CA VAL A 85 -6.65 -2.89 -14.18
C VAL A 85 -7.45 -3.32 -12.96
N ASP A 86 -8.66 -3.83 -13.20
CA ASP A 86 -9.50 -4.42 -12.15
C ASP A 86 -10.34 -5.56 -12.72
N ILE A 87 -10.73 -6.49 -11.86
CA ILE A 87 -11.57 -7.64 -12.24
C ILE A 87 -13.05 -7.27 -12.38
N SER A 88 -13.49 -6.18 -11.72
CA SER A 88 -14.87 -5.70 -11.68
C SER A 88 -15.15 -4.70 -12.80
N GLU A 89 -15.84 -5.14 -13.84
CA GLU A 89 -16.29 -4.24 -14.93
C GLU A 89 -17.24 -3.14 -14.42
N ASP A 90 -18.00 -3.41 -13.37
CA ASP A 90 -18.93 -2.43 -12.80
C ASP A 90 -18.17 -1.27 -12.13
N LEU A 91 -17.10 -1.56 -11.39
CA LEU A 91 -16.21 -0.54 -10.82
C LEU A 91 -15.47 0.22 -11.92
N LEU A 92 -14.94 -0.48 -12.91
CA LEU A 92 -14.25 0.15 -14.03
C LEU A 92 -15.16 1.06 -14.88
N ARG A 93 -16.46 0.81 -14.90
CA ARG A 93 -17.43 1.74 -15.53
C ARG A 93 -17.46 3.08 -14.82
N ILE A 94 -17.41 3.08 -13.47
CA ILE A 94 -17.25 4.30 -12.69
C ILE A 94 -15.89 4.94 -12.99
N GLY A 95 -14.82 4.14 -13.04
CA GLY A 95 -13.47 4.60 -13.36
C GLY A 95 -13.36 5.29 -14.73
N ARG A 96 -13.97 4.73 -15.76
CA ARG A 96 -14.01 5.37 -17.09
C ARG A 96 -14.72 6.72 -17.05
N HIS A 97 -15.77 6.85 -16.22
CA HIS A 97 -16.44 8.13 -16.04
C HIS A 97 -15.58 9.16 -15.33
N ARG A 98 -14.79 8.73 -14.31
CA ARG A 98 -13.85 9.60 -13.59
C ARG A 98 -12.72 10.13 -14.47
N LEU A 99 -12.12 9.23 -15.24
CA LEU A 99 -10.93 9.50 -16.04
C LEU A 99 -11.22 10.14 -17.41
N GLY A 100 -12.45 10.02 -17.88
CA GLY A 100 -12.85 10.59 -19.18
C GLY A 100 -12.31 9.85 -20.41
N THR A 101 -12.34 10.53 -21.54
CA THR A 101 -11.91 9.97 -22.84
C THR A 101 -10.39 9.86 -22.91
N GLY A 102 -9.90 8.71 -23.38
CA GLY A 102 -8.45 8.43 -23.49
C GLY A 102 -7.86 7.67 -22.32
N ALA A 103 -8.63 7.42 -21.26
CA ALA A 103 -8.20 6.61 -20.13
C ALA A 103 -7.89 5.16 -20.54
N ARG A 104 -6.80 4.64 -19.98
CA ARG A 104 -6.38 3.24 -20.17
C ARG A 104 -6.93 2.39 -19.03
N VAL A 105 -8.19 2.00 -19.16
CA VAL A 105 -8.93 1.21 -18.17
C VAL A 105 -9.27 -0.15 -18.76
N ILE A 106 -8.77 -1.21 -18.16
CA ILE A 106 -8.78 -2.57 -18.68
C ILE A 106 -9.41 -3.51 -17.65
N ALA A 107 -10.43 -4.26 -18.06
CA ALA A 107 -10.93 -5.36 -17.26
C ALA A 107 -9.95 -6.53 -17.34
N GLY A 108 -9.46 -7.00 -16.19
CA GLY A 108 -8.46 -8.04 -16.15
C GLY A 108 -8.31 -8.66 -14.77
N ASP A 109 -7.82 -9.88 -14.75
CA ASP A 109 -7.49 -10.62 -13.56
C ASP A 109 -6.02 -10.37 -13.20
N LEU A 110 -5.71 -10.07 -11.94
CA LEU A 110 -4.34 -9.89 -11.46
C LEU A 110 -3.49 -11.14 -11.65
N GLU A 111 -4.10 -12.31 -11.61
CA GLU A 111 -3.40 -13.59 -11.83
C GLU A 111 -3.10 -13.86 -13.31
N ALA A 112 -3.62 -13.03 -14.23
CA ALA A 112 -3.39 -13.12 -15.67
C ALA A 112 -3.53 -11.73 -16.31
N LEU A 113 -2.60 -10.83 -16.04
CA LEU A 113 -2.67 -9.43 -16.49
C LEU A 113 -2.66 -9.32 -18.02
N PRO A 114 -3.63 -8.62 -18.62
CA PRO A 114 -3.72 -8.45 -20.10
C PRO A 114 -2.73 -7.38 -20.59
N LEU A 115 -1.49 -7.46 -20.14
CA LEU A 115 -0.40 -6.53 -20.45
C LEU A 115 0.82 -7.30 -20.97
N ALA A 116 1.56 -6.70 -21.88
CA ALA A 116 2.79 -7.27 -22.39
C ALA A 116 3.88 -7.34 -21.29
N PRO A 117 4.82 -8.30 -21.37
CA PRO A 117 5.99 -8.31 -20.50
C PRO A 117 6.77 -7.00 -20.59
N ALA A 118 7.35 -6.54 -19.48
CA ALA A 118 8.18 -5.35 -19.38
C ALA A 118 7.52 -4.09 -20.02
N SER A 119 6.22 -3.89 -19.82
CA SER A 119 5.44 -2.81 -20.44
C SER A 119 5.24 -1.61 -19.53
N VAL A 120 5.36 -1.76 -18.19
CA VAL A 120 5.14 -0.69 -17.21
C VAL A 120 6.38 -0.43 -16.38
N ASP A 121 6.56 0.82 -15.94
CA ASP A 121 7.72 1.24 -15.14
C ASP A 121 7.51 1.02 -13.65
N LYS A 122 6.27 1.26 -13.20
CA LYS A 122 5.86 1.22 -11.81
C LYS A 122 4.50 0.54 -11.69
N ALA A 123 4.22 -0.03 -10.51
CA ALA A 123 2.89 -0.52 -10.15
C ALA A 123 2.52 -0.09 -8.73
N ILE A 124 1.24 0.20 -8.52
CA ILE A 124 0.67 0.53 -7.22
C ILE A 124 -0.52 -0.38 -6.96
N CYS A 125 -0.58 -0.97 -5.77
CA CYS A 125 -1.67 -1.80 -5.31
C CYS A 125 -2.10 -1.29 -3.93
N LEU A 126 -3.29 -0.69 -3.86
CA LEU A 126 -3.84 -0.13 -2.64
C LEU A 126 -5.13 -0.83 -2.26
N ASN A 127 -5.16 -1.48 -1.11
CA ASN A 127 -6.34 -2.16 -0.56
C ASN A 127 -6.99 -3.13 -1.58
N ALA A 128 -6.21 -3.94 -2.27
CA ALA A 128 -6.70 -4.89 -3.26
C ALA A 128 -6.05 -6.29 -3.16
N PHE A 129 -4.80 -6.35 -2.74
CA PHE A 129 -4.04 -7.60 -2.67
C PHE A 129 -4.59 -8.58 -1.63
N HIS A 130 -5.20 -8.09 -0.57
CA HIS A 130 -5.80 -8.89 0.48
C HIS A 130 -7.04 -9.68 0.04
N HIS A 131 -7.62 -9.37 -1.11
CA HIS A 131 -8.72 -10.13 -1.72
C HIS A 131 -8.26 -11.37 -2.52
N LEU A 132 -6.97 -11.54 -2.74
CA LEU A 132 -6.44 -12.67 -3.51
C LEU A 132 -6.31 -13.94 -2.67
N PRO A 133 -6.96 -15.04 -3.04
CA PRO A 133 -6.80 -16.31 -2.32
C PRO A 133 -5.39 -16.90 -2.48
N HIS A 134 -4.79 -16.73 -3.65
CA HIS A 134 -3.45 -17.20 -4.01
C HIS A 134 -2.67 -16.04 -4.63
N PRO A 135 -1.86 -15.31 -3.86
CA PRO A 135 -1.17 -14.12 -4.36
C PRO A 135 0.04 -14.41 -5.27
N GLU A 136 0.55 -15.64 -5.27
CA GLU A 136 1.76 -15.99 -6.02
C GLU A 136 1.61 -15.80 -7.54
N PRO A 137 0.51 -16.22 -8.20
CA PRO A 137 0.30 -15.93 -9.62
C PRO A 137 0.27 -14.42 -9.91
N ALA A 138 -0.41 -13.64 -9.06
CA ALA A 138 -0.47 -12.18 -9.22
C ALA A 138 0.90 -11.51 -9.07
N LEU A 139 1.72 -11.97 -8.14
CA LEU A 139 3.09 -11.48 -7.97
C LEU A 139 3.98 -11.85 -9.17
N ALA A 140 3.82 -13.05 -9.74
CA ALA A 140 4.52 -13.47 -10.96
C ALA A 140 4.12 -12.59 -12.15
N GLU A 141 2.84 -12.26 -12.30
CA GLU A 141 2.34 -11.37 -13.34
C GLU A 141 2.86 -9.93 -13.16
N LEU A 142 2.85 -9.40 -11.93
CA LEU A 142 3.43 -8.09 -11.64
C LEU A 142 4.93 -8.06 -11.98
N HIS A 143 5.66 -9.11 -11.60
CA HIS A 143 7.07 -9.24 -11.99
C HIS A 143 7.23 -9.30 -13.52
N ARG A 144 6.37 -10.01 -14.23
CA ARG A 144 6.41 -10.13 -15.70
C ARG A 144 6.20 -8.79 -16.40
N VAL A 145 5.18 -8.02 -15.99
CA VAL A 145 4.78 -6.78 -16.67
C VAL A 145 5.66 -5.59 -16.33
N LEU A 146 6.28 -5.57 -15.16
CA LEU A 146 7.23 -4.52 -14.79
C LEU A 146 8.48 -4.60 -15.69
N ARG A 147 9.04 -3.46 -16.05
CA ARG A 147 10.35 -3.37 -16.72
C ARG A 147 11.48 -3.76 -15.77
N PRO A 148 12.68 -4.12 -16.29
CA PRO A 148 13.86 -4.28 -15.43
C PRO A 148 14.06 -3.03 -14.56
N ALA A 149 14.35 -3.25 -13.27
CA ALA A 149 14.43 -2.21 -12.24
C ALA A 149 13.10 -1.47 -11.93
N GLY A 150 12.00 -1.91 -12.50
CA GLY A 150 10.65 -1.46 -12.13
C GLY A 150 10.31 -1.81 -10.69
N THR A 151 9.39 -1.06 -10.10
CA THR A 151 8.99 -1.24 -8.69
C THR A 151 7.48 -1.34 -8.56
N VAL A 152 7.04 -2.18 -7.62
CA VAL A 152 5.65 -2.20 -7.14
C VAL A 152 5.60 -1.78 -5.68
N VAL A 153 4.58 -1.04 -5.30
CA VAL A 153 4.22 -0.75 -3.91
C VAL A 153 2.87 -1.38 -3.58
N PHE A 154 2.82 -2.04 -2.44
CA PHE A 154 1.61 -2.56 -1.82
C PHE A 154 1.34 -1.72 -0.56
N SER A 155 0.13 -1.22 -0.41
CA SER A 155 -0.37 -0.61 0.82
C SER A 155 -1.67 -1.31 1.16
N GLU A 156 -1.63 -2.19 2.14
CA GLU A 156 -2.65 -3.18 2.39
C GLU A 156 -3.03 -3.23 3.88
N PRO A 157 -4.23 -3.66 4.22
CA PRO A 157 -4.58 -3.88 5.60
C PRO A 157 -3.80 -5.05 6.19
N GLY A 158 -3.28 -4.86 7.39
CA GLY A 158 -2.44 -5.82 8.10
C GLY A 158 -3.21 -6.71 9.07
N VAL A 159 -2.53 -7.05 10.16
CA VAL A 159 -3.04 -7.99 11.17
C VAL A 159 -4.28 -7.44 11.86
N GLY A 160 -5.32 -8.27 11.94
CA GLY A 160 -6.62 -7.94 12.55
C GLY A 160 -7.67 -7.40 11.59
N HIS A 161 -7.32 -7.19 10.31
CA HIS A 161 -8.27 -6.73 9.30
C HIS A 161 -9.40 -7.72 9.05
N ALA A 162 -9.07 -9.00 8.93
CA ALA A 162 -10.07 -10.06 8.67
C ALA A 162 -11.14 -10.17 9.78
N GLU A 163 -10.83 -9.68 10.99
CA GLU A 163 -11.73 -9.70 12.16
C GLU A 163 -12.58 -8.42 12.29
N GLN A 164 -12.33 -7.40 11.47
CA GLN A 164 -13.09 -6.16 11.50
C GLN A 164 -14.56 -6.41 11.10
N PRO A 165 -15.53 -5.70 11.71
CA PRO A 165 -16.94 -5.91 11.41
C PRO A 165 -17.30 -5.80 9.93
N HIS A 166 -16.69 -4.87 9.21
CA HIS A 166 -16.92 -4.69 7.77
C HIS A 166 -16.36 -5.86 6.96
N SER A 167 -15.18 -6.40 7.32
CA SER A 167 -14.56 -7.55 6.66
C SER A 167 -15.38 -8.82 6.90
N VAL A 168 -15.79 -9.07 8.15
CA VAL A 168 -16.68 -10.19 8.49
C VAL A 168 -18.00 -10.11 7.71
N LYS A 169 -18.57 -8.91 7.58
CA LYS A 169 -19.77 -8.67 6.78
C LYS A 169 -19.51 -8.94 5.29
N ALA A 170 -18.42 -8.45 4.72
CA ALA A 170 -18.05 -8.64 3.31
C ALA A 170 -17.92 -10.14 2.96
N VAL A 171 -17.29 -10.90 3.84
CA VAL A 171 -17.16 -12.37 3.67
C VAL A 171 -18.52 -13.06 3.77
N SER A 172 -19.30 -12.79 4.82
CA SER A 172 -20.53 -13.52 5.12
C SER A 172 -21.68 -13.19 4.16
N GLU A 173 -21.85 -11.92 3.79
CA GLU A 173 -22.97 -11.48 2.96
C GLU A 173 -22.65 -11.49 1.47
N TYR A 174 -21.42 -11.17 1.09
CA TYR A 174 -21.05 -11.00 -0.31
C TYR A 174 -20.09 -12.05 -0.84
N GLY A 175 -19.45 -12.83 0.05
CA GLY A 175 -18.49 -13.87 -0.34
C GLY A 175 -17.15 -13.29 -0.85
N VAL A 176 -16.89 -12.01 -0.58
CA VAL A 176 -15.61 -11.36 -0.88
C VAL A 176 -14.57 -11.86 0.11
N LEU A 177 -13.37 -12.15 -0.36
CA LEU A 177 -12.28 -12.55 0.53
C LEU A 177 -11.69 -11.33 1.23
N GLU A 178 -11.57 -11.41 2.54
CA GLU A 178 -10.92 -10.41 3.39
C GLU A 178 -9.88 -11.10 4.24
N ARG A 179 -8.61 -10.78 4.07
CA ARG A 179 -7.53 -11.41 4.83
C ARG A 179 -6.50 -10.42 5.33
N ASP A 180 -5.81 -10.77 6.37
CA ASP A 180 -4.64 -10.03 6.84
C ASP A 180 -3.48 -10.15 5.85
N VAL A 181 -2.84 -9.04 5.51
CA VAL A 181 -1.56 -9.08 4.81
C VAL A 181 -0.42 -9.01 5.83
N ARG A 182 0.29 -10.11 5.97
CA ARG A 182 1.40 -10.22 6.91
C ARG A 182 2.71 -9.85 6.24
N VAL A 183 3.41 -8.85 6.79
CA VAL A 183 4.67 -8.31 6.23
C VAL A 183 5.67 -9.40 5.85
N GLY A 184 6.01 -10.27 6.80
CA GLY A 184 7.02 -11.31 6.58
C GLY A 184 6.62 -12.35 5.52
N GLU A 185 5.32 -12.55 5.32
CA GLU A 185 4.78 -13.41 4.27
C GLU A 185 4.88 -12.71 2.91
N LEU A 186 4.37 -11.49 2.80
CA LEU A 186 4.43 -10.72 1.55
C LEU A 186 5.86 -10.51 1.06
N LEU A 187 6.81 -10.19 1.96
CA LEU A 187 8.23 -10.08 1.59
C LEU A 187 8.78 -11.38 0.99
N ARG A 188 8.48 -12.54 1.62
CA ARG A 188 8.92 -13.84 1.10
C ARG A 188 8.26 -14.19 -0.24
N GLN A 189 6.98 -13.90 -0.39
CA GLN A 189 6.24 -14.13 -1.63
C GLN A 189 6.77 -13.24 -2.77
N CYS A 190 7.10 -11.98 -2.52
CA CYS A 190 7.74 -11.12 -3.51
C CYS A 190 9.10 -11.70 -3.97
N LEU A 191 9.96 -12.07 -3.03
CA LEU A 191 11.25 -12.68 -3.37
C LEU A 191 11.08 -14.01 -4.11
N GLY A 192 10.11 -14.84 -3.71
CA GLY A 192 9.78 -16.09 -4.39
C GLY A 192 9.24 -15.91 -5.81
N ALA A 193 8.60 -14.79 -6.11
CA ALA A 193 8.12 -14.42 -7.44
C ALA A 193 9.22 -13.81 -8.35
N GLY A 194 10.46 -13.68 -7.85
CA GLY A 194 11.61 -13.21 -8.62
C GLY A 194 11.98 -11.74 -8.42
N PHE A 195 11.31 -11.01 -7.54
CA PHE A 195 11.74 -9.65 -7.19
C PHE A 195 13.11 -9.69 -6.50
N THR A 196 14.01 -8.80 -6.89
CA THR A 196 15.41 -8.79 -6.42
C THR A 196 15.57 -8.13 -5.05
N ASP A 197 14.61 -7.28 -4.67
CA ASP A 197 14.56 -6.58 -3.38
C ASP A 197 13.10 -6.41 -2.95
N ALA A 198 12.82 -6.63 -1.66
CA ALA A 198 11.51 -6.41 -1.07
C ALA A 198 11.69 -5.83 0.34
N ARG A 199 11.11 -4.67 0.60
CA ARG A 199 11.29 -3.93 1.85
C ARG A 199 9.96 -3.42 2.40
N VAL A 200 9.78 -3.51 3.71
CA VAL A 200 8.71 -2.80 4.40
C VAL A 200 9.15 -1.36 4.68
N LYS A 201 8.21 -0.43 4.49
CA LYS A 201 8.37 0.98 4.83
C LYS A 201 7.44 1.30 6.00
N PRO A 202 7.96 1.59 7.19
CA PRO A 202 7.11 2.04 8.28
C PRO A 202 6.55 3.42 7.93
N LEU A 203 5.24 3.51 7.84
CA LEU A 203 4.56 4.79 7.63
C LEU A 203 4.05 5.31 8.98
N VAL A 204 4.62 6.41 9.42
CA VAL A 204 4.26 7.06 10.68
C VAL A 204 3.61 8.41 10.35
N TYR A 205 2.48 8.40 9.67
CA TYR A 205 1.76 9.64 9.35
C TYR A 205 0.59 9.95 10.30
N THR A 206 0.26 9.01 11.17
CA THR A 206 -0.69 9.26 12.26
C THR A 206 -0.17 8.67 13.55
N VAL A 207 0.50 9.49 14.33
CA VAL A 207 0.85 9.18 15.72
C VAL A 207 0.04 10.10 16.63
N PRO A 208 -1.28 9.85 16.80
CA PRO A 208 -2.14 10.76 17.55
C PRO A 208 -1.74 10.91 19.03
N TRP A 209 -0.94 9.98 19.53
CA TRP A 209 -0.37 10.01 20.89
C TRP A 209 1.05 10.60 20.95
N PHE A 210 1.65 11.02 19.81
CA PHE A 210 2.93 11.71 19.79
C PHE A 210 2.69 13.21 19.76
N ASP A 211 2.15 13.71 20.87
CA ASP A 211 1.90 15.13 21.05
C ASP A 211 3.03 15.73 21.89
N LEU A 212 3.76 16.66 21.30
CA LEU A 212 4.86 17.36 21.94
C LEU A 212 4.41 18.78 22.26
N ASP A 213 4.11 19.03 23.51
CA ASP A 213 4.00 20.42 23.99
C ASP A 213 5.37 21.13 23.94
N LEU A 214 5.39 22.41 24.17
CA LEU A 214 6.62 23.23 24.09
C LEU A 214 7.69 22.76 25.07
N GLU A 215 7.30 22.27 26.24
CA GLU A 215 8.23 21.79 27.26
C GLU A 215 8.88 20.47 26.84
N THR A 216 8.06 19.52 26.39
CA THR A 216 8.50 18.22 25.88
C THR A 216 9.35 18.39 24.61
N TRP A 217 8.95 19.32 23.69
CA TRP A 217 9.75 19.67 22.52
C TRP A 217 11.14 20.21 22.93
N ARG A 218 11.21 21.15 23.87
CA ARG A 218 12.49 21.70 24.34
C ARG A 218 13.39 20.64 24.97
N ALA A 219 12.81 19.77 25.79
CA ALA A 219 13.54 18.67 26.39
C ALA A 219 14.07 17.67 25.35
N TRP A 220 13.28 17.41 24.31
CA TRP A 220 13.67 16.56 23.18
C TRP A 220 14.75 17.24 22.33
N ASP A 221 14.59 18.52 21.96
CA ASP A 221 15.54 19.30 21.18
C ASP A 221 16.89 19.45 21.92
N ALA A 222 16.85 19.69 23.20
CA ALA A 222 18.06 19.75 24.04
C ALA A 222 18.82 18.41 24.06
N ARG A 223 18.10 17.25 24.03
CA ARG A 223 18.71 15.92 23.93
C ARG A 223 19.19 15.63 22.50
N ALA A 224 18.43 16.05 21.49
CA ALA A 224 18.80 15.92 20.08
C ALA A 224 19.98 16.83 19.69
N GLY A 225 20.28 17.83 20.48
CA GLY A 225 21.45 18.71 20.37
C GLY A 225 22.81 18.03 20.62
N VAL A 226 22.82 16.70 20.81
CA VAL A 226 24.03 15.90 20.71
C VAL A 226 24.65 16.14 19.33
N LYS A 227 25.83 16.76 19.32
CA LYS A 227 26.60 17.10 18.11
C LYS A 227 26.50 15.96 17.09
N ARG A 228 25.88 16.20 15.95
CA ARG A 228 25.81 15.20 14.88
C ARG A 228 27.20 14.63 14.65
N PRO A 229 27.46 13.34 14.84
CA PRO A 229 28.77 12.78 14.57
C PRO A 229 29.15 13.12 13.14
N ARG A 230 30.41 13.55 12.94
CA ARG A 230 30.93 13.84 11.60
C ARG A 230 30.57 12.66 10.70
N ARG A 231 30.17 12.91 9.44
CA ARG A 231 29.69 11.89 8.48
C ARG A 231 30.53 10.59 8.44
N ALA A 232 31.84 10.70 8.71
CA ALA A 232 32.75 9.54 8.81
C ALA A 232 32.47 8.67 10.04
N LEU A 233 32.21 9.26 11.21
CA LEU A 233 31.87 8.55 12.44
C LEU A 233 30.48 7.90 12.34
N GLN A 234 29.55 8.55 11.65
CA GLN A 234 28.22 8.00 11.40
C GLN A 234 28.28 6.77 10.48
N LYS A 235 29.10 6.80 9.42
CA LYS A 235 29.34 5.63 8.55
C LYS A 235 30.00 4.48 9.30
N MET A 236 31.00 4.78 10.12
CA MET A 236 31.67 3.80 10.97
C MET A 236 30.71 3.20 12.01
N TRP A 237 29.84 4.01 12.59
CA TRP A 237 28.82 3.58 13.53
C TRP A 237 27.79 2.63 12.87
N TYR A 238 27.29 2.95 11.68
CA TYR A 238 26.41 2.06 10.93
C TYR A 238 27.09 0.75 10.52
N ALA A 239 28.36 0.80 10.11
CA ALA A 239 29.14 -0.40 9.81
C ALA A 239 29.36 -1.30 11.05
N LEU A 240 29.59 -0.71 12.23
CA LEU A 240 29.65 -1.43 13.49
C LEU A 240 28.31 -2.08 13.87
N LEU A 241 27.20 -1.38 13.64
CA LEU A 241 25.86 -1.92 13.87
C LEU A 241 25.55 -3.11 12.95
N GLU A 242 26.06 -3.11 11.72
CA GLU A 242 25.94 -4.24 10.79
C GLU A 242 26.72 -5.49 11.24
N LEU A 243 27.89 -5.29 11.85
CA LEU A 243 28.70 -6.39 12.41
C LEU A 243 28.07 -7.08 13.64
N PHE A 244 27.18 -6.40 14.35
CA PHE A 244 26.58 -6.93 15.60
C PHE A 244 25.20 -7.59 15.42
N GLY A 245 24.61 -7.63 14.21
CA GLY A 245 23.37 -8.34 13.88
C GLY A 245 22.09 -7.61 14.32
N ALA A 246 20.98 -8.01 13.72
CA ALA A 246 19.67 -7.32 13.84
C ALA A 246 19.11 -7.25 15.28
N GLY A 247 19.34 -8.26 16.10
CA GLY A 247 18.82 -8.28 17.48
C GLY A 247 19.50 -7.26 18.42
N LYS A 248 20.77 -6.93 18.18
CA LYS A 248 21.47 -5.87 18.91
C LYS A 248 21.13 -4.48 18.39
N ARG A 249 20.72 -4.37 17.11
CA ARG A 249 20.18 -3.13 16.53
C ARG A 249 18.90 -2.69 17.24
N ASP A 250 17.98 -3.62 17.45
CA ASP A 250 16.70 -3.32 18.12
C ASP A 250 16.95 -2.78 19.53
N THR A 251 17.85 -3.42 20.31
CA THR A 251 18.19 -3.00 21.66
C THR A 251 18.82 -1.60 21.69
N LEU A 252 19.72 -1.32 20.75
CA LEU A 252 20.41 -0.03 20.70
C LEU A 252 19.48 1.12 20.25
N VAL A 253 18.54 0.82 19.33
CA VAL A 253 17.49 1.76 18.91
C VAL A 253 16.53 2.03 20.07
N GLU A 254 16.17 1.00 20.84
CA GLU A 254 15.35 1.12 22.05
C GLU A 254 16.02 1.98 23.14
N GLU A 255 17.32 1.82 23.36
CA GLU A 255 18.09 2.62 24.30
C GLU A 255 18.26 4.08 23.84
N THR A 256 18.40 4.31 22.52
CA THR A 256 18.70 5.65 21.95
C THR A 256 17.45 6.49 21.70
N LEU A 257 16.33 5.89 21.32
CA LEU A 257 15.09 6.57 20.92
C LEU A 257 13.94 6.37 21.94
N GLY A 258 14.15 5.53 22.95
CA GLY A 258 13.11 5.09 23.87
C GLY A 258 12.23 3.99 23.28
N MET A 259 11.77 3.08 24.14
CA MET A 259 10.98 1.90 23.76
C MET A 259 9.70 2.24 22.98
N ASP A 260 9.15 3.43 23.15
CA ASP A 260 7.86 3.82 22.59
C ASP A 260 7.90 4.00 21.07
N LEU A 261 8.98 4.55 20.50
CA LEU A 261 9.10 4.72 19.06
C LEU A 261 9.26 3.37 18.34
N VAL A 262 10.03 2.45 18.87
CA VAL A 262 10.22 1.12 18.27
C VAL A 262 8.91 0.32 18.29
N ARG A 263 8.18 0.36 19.42
CA ARG A 263 6.85 -0.27 19.51
C ARG A 263 5.88 0.33 18.52
N LEU A 264 5.89 1.66 18.39
CA LEU A 264 5.07 2.37 17.43
C LEU A 264 5.35 1.95 15.99
N LEU A 265 6.64 1.90 15.59
CA LEU A 265 7.04 1.47 14.25
C LEU A 265 6.64 0.00 13.99
N LYS A 266 6.83 -0.88 14.99
CA LYS A 266 6.41 -2.28 14.89
C LYS A 266 4.89 -2.39 14.74
N HIS A 267 4.12 -1.60 15.48
CA HIS A 267 2.67 -1.57 15.39
C HIS A 267 2.21 -1.06 14.02
N ALA A 268 2.71 0.08 13.56
CA ALA A 268 2.38 0.65 12.26
C ALA A 268 2.68 -0.31 11.09
N MET A 269 3.79 -1.05 11.15
CA MET A 269 4.13 -2.06 10.14
C MET A 269 3.24 -3.31 10.19
N ALA A 270 2.67 -3.64 11.34
CA ALA A 270 1.77 -4.79 11.48
C ALA A 270 0.33 -4.45 11.09
N ASP A 271 -0.11 -3.25 11.42
CA ASP A 271 -1.48 -2.77 11.23
C ASP A 271 -1.78 -2.41 9.77
N HIS A 272 -0.90 -1.64 9.15
CA HIS A 272 -1.02 -1.27 7.74
C HIS A 272 0.34 -1.31 7.03
N PRO A 273 0.80 -2.49 6.57
CA PRO A 273 2.09 -2.63 5.93
C PRO A 273 2.15 -1.95 4.57
N VAL A 274 3.22 -1.19 4.36
CA VAL A 274 3.64 -0.74 3.03
C VAL A 274 4.88 -1.50 2.62
N VAL A 275 4.77 -2.29 1.56
CA VAL A 275 5.86 -3.11 1.02
C VAL A 275 6.23 -2.61 -0.37
N VAL A 276 7.51 -2.42 -0.60
CA VAL A 276 8.06 -2.06 -1.92
C VAL A 276 8.90 -3.22 -2.41
N ALA A 277 8.59 -3.72 -3.59
CA ALA A 277 9.37 -4.75 -4.24
C ALA A 277 9.93 -4.25 -5.59
N ARG A 278 11.15 -4.67 -5.93
CA ARG A 278 11.88 -4.27 -7.12
C ARG A 278 12.19 -5.49 -7.99
N ARG A 279 11.86 -5.38 -9.26
CA ARG A 279 12.24 -6.34 -10.29
C ARG A 279 13.72 -6.32 -10.60
#